data_93a395d8391c89e41d8765740500c502
#
_entry.id   93a395d8391c89e41d8765740500c502
#
_cell.length_a   1.000
_cell.length_b   1.000
_cell.length_c   1.000
_cell.angle_alpha   90.00
_cell.angle_beta   90.00
_cell.angle_gamma   90.00
#
_symmetry.space_group_name_H-M   'P 1'
#
loop_
_entity.id
_entity.type
_entity.pdbx_description
1 polymer ?
#
loop_
_entity_poly.entity_id
_entity_poly.type
_entity_poly.pdbx_seq_one_letter_code
_entity_poly.pdbx_strand_id
1 'polypeptide(L)'
;MLTEADRELALKCISVYIGDYSVERQYASSIILKMLFKERYRELMSEIKEMTGFKVNDRNSSKVVTWKKKVKAKGKCEICGATEKLEAHHVVPWEYSITGRTDVSNGMCLCKECHKMMHDDVKWLEYKMGEINGRKENGQTD
;
A
#
# COMPACT_ATOMS: atom_id res chain seq x y z
N MET A 1 16.42 3.87 -23.42
CA MET A 1 15.90 5.25 -23.61
C MET A 1 14.38 5.18 -23.68
N LEU A 2 13.69 6.08 -23.00
CA LEU A 2 12.23 6.13 -23.02
C LEU A 2 11.72 6.73 -24.34
N THR A 3 10.70 6.10 -24.92
CA THR A 3 9.99 6.63 -26.08
C THR A 3 9.09 7.81 -25.66
N GLU A 4 8.55 8.53 -26.62
CA GLU A 4 7.57 9.60 -26.34
C GLU A 4 6.31 9.03 -25.65
N ALA A 5 5.83 7.87 -26.12
CA ALA A 5 4.71 7.18 -25.48
C ALA A 5 4.98 6.80 -24.03
N ASP A 6 6.21 6.35 -23.73
CA ASP A 6 6.62 6.02 -22.36
C ASP A 6 6.60 7.25 -21.45
N ARG A 7 7.05 8.39 -21.96
CA ARG A 7 7.03 9.67 -21.23
C ARG A 7 5.60 10.14 -20.96
N GLU A 8 4.73 10.05 -21.92
CA GLU A 8 3.30 10.37 -21.76
C GLU A 8 2.66 9.48 -20.68
N LEU A 9 2.93 8.19 -20.75
CA LEU A 9 2.43 7.23 -19.78
C LEU A 9 2.96 7.56 -18.36
N ALA A 10 4.24 7.88 -18.26
CA ALA A 10 4.85 8.26 -16.98
C ALA A 10 4.17 9.51 -16.38
N LEU A 11 3.92 10.54 -17.20
CA LEU A 11 3.23 11.75 -16.76
C LEU A 11 1.81 11.47 -16.27
N LYS A 12 1.07 10.60 -16.95
CA LYS A 12 -0.26 10.16 -16.51
C LYS A 12 -0.22 9.42 -15.20
N CYS A 13 0.73 8.49 -15.04
CA CYS A 13 0.93 7.75 -13.79
C CYS A 13 1.30 8.67 -12.62
N ILE A 14 2.16 9.65 -12.85
CA ILE A 14 2.54 10.65 -11.85
C ILE A 14 1.31 11.45 -11.42
N SER A 15 0.49 11.90 -12.37
CA SER A 15 -0.76 12.63 -12.08
C SER A 15 -1.71 11.82 -11.19
N VAL A 16 -1.84 10.53 -11.45
CA VAL A 16 -2.67 9.64 -10.61
C VAL A 16 -2.05 9.47 -9.23
N TYR A 17 -0.75 9.27 -9.15
CA TYR A 17 -0.04 9.06 -7.89
C TYR A 17 -0.15 10.25 -6.93
N ILE A 18 -0.04 11.47 -7.44
CA ILE A 18 -0.09 12.70 -6.62
C ILE A 18 -1.50 13.29 -6.50
N GLY A 19 -2.47 12.77 -7.26
CA GLY A 19 -3.85 13.27 -7.28
C GLY A 19 -4.75 12.57 -6.27
N ASP A 20 -6.00 13.00 -6.23
CA ASP A 20 -7.04 12.42 -5.40
C ASP A 20 -7.71 11.23 -6.12
N TYR A 21 -7.02 10.11 -6.11
CA TYR A 21 -7.47 8.88 -6.76
C TYR A 21 -7.56 7.73 -5.74
N SER A 22 -8.23 6.65 -6.13
CA SER A 22 -8.36 5.47 -5.29
C SER A 22 -7.00 4.80 -5.00
N VAL A 23 -6.95 4.05 -3.90
CA VAL A 23 -5.75 3.29 -3.50
C VAL A 23 -5.29 2.36 -4.63
N GLU A 24 -6.24 1.66 -5.27
CA GLU A 24 -5.96 0.70 -6.34
C GLU A 24 -5.36 1.37 -7.57
N ARG A 25 -5.87 2.54 -7.96
CA ARG A 25 -5.34 3.30 -9.09
C ARG A 25 -3.94 3.83 -8.81
N GLN A 26 -3.72 4.35 -7.61
CA GLN A 26 -2.40 4.83 -7.21
C GLN A 26 -1.38 3.69 -7.13
N TYR A 27 -1.79 2.55 -6.61
CA TYR A 27 -0.95 1.36 -6.58
C TYR A 27 -0.55 0.89 -7.98
N ALA A 28 -1.53 0.75 -8.87
CA ALA A 28 -1.27 0.38 -10.27
C ALA A 28 -0.33 1.36 -10.96
N SER A 29 -0.54 2.67 -10.77
CA SER A 29 0.31 3.72 -11.33
C SER A 29 1.74 3.64 -10.79
N SER A 30 1.91 3.36 -9.51
CA SER A 30 3.23 3.19 -8.87
C SER A 30 3.98 1.99 -9.46
N ILE A 31 3.28 0.89 -9.71
CA ILE A 31 3.88 -0.30 -10.33
C ILE A 31 4.35 0.01 -11.74
N ILE A 32 3.54 0.69 -12.54
CA ILE A 32 3.90 1.10 -13.91
C ILE A 32 5.14 2.01 -13.89
N LEU A 33 5.17 3.01 -13.00
CA LEU A 33 6.32 3.90 -12.84
C LEU A 33 7.57 3.12 -12.48
N LYS A 34 7.46 2.16 -11.55
CA LYS A 34 8.57 1.30 -11.15
C LYS A 34 9.10 0.47 -12.31
N MET A 35 8.21 -0.07 -13.13
CA MET A 35 8.58 -0.84 -14.33
C MET A 35 9.28 0.02 -15.39
N LEU A 36 8.80 1.24 -15.60
CA LEU A 36 9.36 2.16 -16.60
C LEU A 36 10.71 2.73 -16.19
N PHE A 37 10.86 3.13 -14.94
CA PHE A 37 12.05 3.82 -14.44
C PHE A 37 13.05 2.92 -13.73
N LYS A 38 12.63 1.73 -13.29
CA LYS A 38 13.51 0.72 -12.65
C LYS A 38 14.39 1.34 -11.54
N GLU A 39 15.70 1.33 -11.75
CA GLU A 39 16.68 1.85 -10.79
C GLU A 39 16.54 3.36 -10.55
N ARG A 40 15.98 4.10 -11.49
CA ARG A 40 15.75 5.54 -11.39
C ARG A 40 14.45 5.91 -10.67
N TYR A 41 13.68 4.93 -10.21
CA TYR A 41 12.40 5.19 -9.56
C TYR A 41 12.52 6.10 -8.33
N ARG A 42 13.56 5.91 -7.52
CA ARG A 42 13.81 6.74 -6.33
C ARG A 42 14.12 8.20 -6.69
N GLU A 43 14.90 8.42 -7.73
CA GLU A 43 15.19 9.76 -8.25
C GLU A 43 13.92 10.44 -8.73
N LEU A 44 13.09 9.73 -9.50
CA LEU A 44 11.81 10.21 -9.97
C LEU A 44 10.91 10.64 -8.81
N MET A 45 10.79 9.84 -7.78
CA MET A 45 9.98 10.15 -6.60
C MET A 45 10.50 11.36 -5.83
N SER A 46 11.83 11.54 -5.77
CA SER A 46 12.44 12.73 -5.18
C SER A 46 12.13 14.00 -5.99
N GLU A 47 12.20 13.93 -7.31
CA GLU A 47 11.85 15.04 -8.21
C GLU A 47 10.38 15.42 -8.06
N ILE A 48 9.48 14.44 -8.01
CA ILE A 48 8.04 14.67 -7.78
C ILE A 48 7.82 15.40 -6.46
N LYS A 49 8.51 14.99 -5.41
CA LYS A 49 8.43 15.63 -4.10
C LYS A 49 8.87 17.10 -4.14
N GLU A 50 9.97 17.38 -4.82
CA GLU A 50 10.48 18.74 -4.97
C GLU A 50 9.52 19.63 -5.77
N MET A 51 8.98 19.10 -6.87
CA MET A 51 8.05 19.81 -7.74
C MET A 51 6.70 20.11 -7.10
N THR A 52 6.19 19.19 -6.28
CA THR A 52 4.83 19.26 -5.71
C THR A 52 4.78 19.66 -4.25
N GLY A 53 5.93 19.72 -3.56
CA GLY A 53 5.99 19.91 -2.11
C GLY A 53 5.45 18.71 -1.33
N PHE A 54 5.19 17.60 -2.00
CA PHE A 54 4.62 16.41 -1.42
C PHE A 54 5.60 15.72 -0.45
N LYS A 55 5.17 15.49 0.79
CA LYS A 55 5.99 14.82 1.81
C LYS A 55 5.87 13.31 1.72
N VAL A 56 6.85 12.66 1.12
CA VAL A 56 6.87 11.20 0.94
C VAL A 56 6.92 10.44 2.27
N ASN A 57 7.48 11.03 3.33
CA ASN A 57 7.73 10.35 4.61
C ASN A 57 7.07 11.01 5.83
N ASP A 58 5.83 11.45 5.72
CA ASP A 58 5.12 12.06 6.85
C ASP A 58 4.41 11.00 7.72
N ARG A 59 5.16 9.98 8.16
CA ARG A 59 4.63 8.86 8.97
C ARG A 59 4.17 9.28 10.36
N ASN A 60 4.60 10.44 10.84
CA ASN A 60 4.27 10.97 12.15
C ASN A 60 3.22 12.08 12.12
N SER A 61 2.58 12.31 10.97
CA SER A 61 1.52 13.30 10.86
C SER A 61 0.32 12.91 11.74
N SER A 62 -0.45 13.90 12.15
CA SER A 62 -1.67 13.69 12.96
C SER A 62 -2.68 12.77 12.25
N LYS A 63 -2.75 12.85 10.93
CA LYS A 63 -3.63 11.99 10.10
C LYS A 63 -3.21 10.53 10.18
N VAL A 64 -1.90 10.24 10.11
CA VAL A 64 -1.38 8.88 10.21
C VAL A 64 -1.57 8.33 11.63
N VAL A 65 -1.34 9.14 12.65
CA VAL A 65 -1.58 8.76 14.05
C VAL A 65 -3.06 8.40 14.27
N THR A 66 -3.96 9.20 13.74
CA THR A 66 -5.42 8.95 13.81
C THR A 66 -5.78 7.67 13.05
N TRP A 67 -5.22 7.46 11.86
CA TRP A 67 -5.41 6.23 11.08
C TRP A 67 -4.98 4.99 11.87
N LYS A 68 -3.79 5.02 12.47
CA LYS A 68 -3.30 3.92 13.31
C LYS A 68 -4.27 3.59 14.45
N LYS A 69 -4.79 4.60 15.11
CA LYS A 69 -5.77 4.42 16.19
C LYS A 69 -7.06 3.77 15.69
N LYS A 70 -7.58 4.24 14.55
CA LYS A 70 -8.79 3.68 13.94
C LYS A 70 -8.60 2.23 13.51
N VAL A 71 -7.47 1.89 12.90
CA VAL A 71 -7.17 0.51 12.50
C VAL A 71 -7.07 -0.39 13.73
N LYS A 72 -6.34 0.03 14.76
CA LYS A 72 -6.19 -0.74 16.02
C LYS A 72 -7.47 -0.83 16.84
N ALA A 73 -8.42 0.06 16.63
CA ALA A 73 -9.73 0.02 17.30
C ALA A 73 -10.56 -1.23 16.95
N LYS A 74 -10.19 -1.97 15.92
CA LYS A 74 -10.77 -3.29 15.59
C LYS A 74 -10.59 -4.29 16.74
N GLY A 75 -9.57 -4.10 17.59
CA GLY A 75 -9.40 -4.76 18.89
C GLY A 75 -8.81 -6.16 18.85
N LYS A 76 -8.60 -6.74 17.67
CA LYS A 76 -7.98 -8.06 17.53
C LYS A 76 -7.25 -8.20 16.20
N CYS A 77 -6.25 -9.06 16.19
CA CYS A 77 -5.54 -9.42 14.95
C CYS A 77 -6.49 -10.06 13.95
N GLU A 78 -6.53 -9.53 12.74
CA GLU A 78 -7.42 -10.03 11.68
C GLU A 78 -6.97 -11.39 11.11
N ILE A 79 -5.78 -11.86 11.44
CA ILE A 79 -5.26 -13.17 11.01
C ILE A 79 -5.46 -14.23 12.10
N CYS A 80 -4.92 -14.01 13.30
CA CYS A 80 -4.91 -15.02 14.37
C CYS A 80 -5.86 -14.74 15.52
N GLY A 81 -6.49 -13.58 15.59
CA GLY A 81 -7.44 -13.21 16.63
C GLY A 81 -6.81 -12.74 17.95
N ALA A 82 -5.49 -12.62 18.04
CA ALA A 82 -4.81 -12.11 19.23
C ALA A 82 -5.29 -10.69 19.58
N THR A 83 -5.40 -10.39 20.88
CA THR A 83 -5.91 -9.10 21.36
C THR A 83 -4.83 -8.19 21.94
N GLU A 84 -3.60 -8.65 22.02
CA GLU A 84 -2.49 -7.91 22.58
C GLU A 84 -1.44 -7.55 21.52
N LYS A 85 -0.67 -6.50 21.77
CA LYS A 85 0.41 -6.04 20.92
C LYS A 85 -0.05 -5.81 19.47
N LEU A 86 -1.19 -5.14 19.32
CA LEU A 86 -1.79 -4.84 18.02
C LEU A 86 -1.06 -3.69 17.33
N GLU A 87 -0.84 -3.84 16.04
CA GLU A 87 -0.20 -2.87 15.17
C GLU A 87 -1.07 -2.62 13.94
N ALA A 88 -0.96 -1.44 13.37
CA ALA A 88 -1.64 -1.10 12.13
C ALA A 88 -0.72 -1.38 10.94
N HIS A 89 -1.22 -2.13 9.97
CA HIS A 89 -0.50 -2.52 8.77
C HIS A 89 -1.16 -1.92 7.53
N HIS A 90 -0.38 -1.32 6.64
CA HIS A 90 -0.86 -0.89 5.33
C HIS A 90 -0.89 -2.06 4.36
N VAL A 91 -2.07 -2.42 3.85
CA VAL A 91 -2.25 -3.51 2.87
C VAL A 91 -1.51 -3.16 1.58
N VAL A 92 -1.82 -2.00 0.99
CA VAL A 92 -0.98 -1.39 -0.03
C VAL A 92 0.08 -0.55 0.69
N PRO A 93 1.36 -0.88 0.54
CA PRO A 93 2.41 -0.21 1.30
C PRO A 93 2.47 1.30 1.10
N TRP A 94 3.00 1.98 2.09
CA TRP A 94 3.16 3.43 2.15
C TRP A 94 3.67 4.06 0.85
N GLU A 95 4.66 3.44 0.23
CA GLU A 95 5.32 3.92 -0.97
C GLU A 95 4.39 3.97 -2.19
N TYR A 96 3.42 3.06 -2.27
CA TYR A 96 2.64 2.83 -3.48
C TYR A 96 1.32 3.57 -3.56
N SER A 97 0.82 4.12 -2.46
CA SER A 97 -0.43 4.88 -2.49
C SER A 97 -0.46 5.98 -1.43
N ILE A 98 -0.57 7.20 -1.87
CA ILE A 98 -0.72 8.37 -1.00
C ILE A 98 -2.06 8.33 -0.27
N THR A 99 -3.14 8.09 -1.00
CA THR A 99 -4.50 7.97 -0.44
C THR A 99 -4.57 6.83 0.57
N GLY A 100 -3.91 5.70 0.29
CA GLY A 100 -3.88 4.53 1.16
C GLY A 100 -3.18 4.75 2.50
N ARG A 101 -2.40 5.80 2.64
CA ARG A 101 -1.67 6.10 3.88
C ARG A 101 -2.58 6.41 5.06
N THR A 102 -3.75 6.96 4.78
CA THR A 102 -4.73 7.38 5.80
C THR A 102 -6.13 6.81 5.56
N ASP A 103 -6.27 5.91 4.60
CA ASP A 103 -7.51 5.20 4.33
C ASP A 103 -7.62 3.97 5.26
N VAL A 104 -8.63 3.97 6.12
CA VAL A 104 -8.86 2.87 7.08
C VAL A 104 -9.11 1.54 6.36
N SER A 105 -9.73 1.57 5.17
CA SER A 105 -9.96 0.36 4.37
C SER A 105 -8.65 -0.28 3.86
N ASN A 106 -7.56 0.49 3.80
CA ASN A 106 -6.22 0.00 3.49
C ASN A 106 -5.45 -0.40 4.75
N GLY A 107 -6.11 -0.51 5.90
CA GLY A 107 -5.49 -0.87 7.16
C GLY A 107 -5.88 -2.27 7.62
N MET A 108 -4.91 -3.06 8.03
CA MET A 108 -5.12 -4.30 8.77
C MET A 108 -4.65 -4.16 10.20
N CYS A 109 -5.48 -4.61 11.15
CA CYS A 109 -5.08 -4.74 12.54
C CYS A 109 -4.40 -6.09 12.72
N LEU A 110 -3.13 -6.09 13.06
CA LEU A 110 -2.32 -7.32 13.20
C LEU A 110 -1.59 -7.32 14.54
N CYS A 111 -1.41 -8.50 15.13
CA CYS A 111 -0.46 -8.64 16.21
C CYS A 111 0.96 -8.52 15.65
N LYS A 112 1.92 -8.26 16.53
CA LYS A 112 3.32 -8.05 16.15
C LYS A 112 3.89 -9.18 15.29
N GLU A 113 3.54 -10.42 15.60
CA GLU A 113 4.03 -11.61 14.89
C GLU A 113 3.42 -11.75 13.51
N CYS A 114 2.11 -11.58 13.38
CA CYS A 114 1.43 -11.58 12.09
C CYS A 114 1.87 -10.41 11.22
N HIS A 115 2.12 -9.24 11.81
CA HIS A 115 2.64 -8.07 11.11
C HIS A 115 4.03 -8.37 10.50
N LYS A 116 4.90 -9.03 11.26
CA LYS A 116 6.19 -9.51 10.75
C LYS A 116 6.05 -10.47 9.57
N MET A 117 5.12 -11.41 9.69
CA MET A 117 4.82 -12.37 8.63
C MET A 117 4.40 -11.67 7.33
N MET A 118 3.58 -10.62 7.42
CA MET A 118 3.08 -9.90 6.25
C MET A 118 4.16 -9.11 5.51
N HIS A 119 5.29 -8.84 6.15
CA HIS A 119 6.45 -8.23 5.50
C HIS A 119 7.38 -9.25 4.84
N ASP A 120 7.11 -10.54 4.99
CA ASP A 120 7.83 -11.62 4.30
C ASP A 120 7.04 -11.96 3.02
N ASP A 121 7.65 -11.70 1.85
CA ASP A 121 6.98 -11.84 0.55
C ASP A 121 6.45 -13.27 0.30
N VAL A 122 7.20 -14.29 0.70
CA VAL A 122 6.81 -15.69 0.52
C VAL A 122 5.62 -16.03 1.42
N LYS A 123 5.68 -15.66 2.70
CA LYS A 123 4.61 -15.91 3.65
C LYS A 123 3.34 -15.15 3.29
N TRP A 124 3.49 -13.92 2.79
CA TRP A 124 2.35 -13.13 2.31
C TRP A 124 1.66 -13.81 1.12
N LEU A 125 2.43 -14.33 0.16
CA LEU A 125 1.89 -15.07 -0.98
C LEU A 125 1.16 -16.34 -0.52
N GLU A 126 1.74 -17.11 0.39
CA GLU A 126 1.10 -18.31 0.96
C GLU A 126 -0.23 -17.97 1.63
N TYR A 127 -0.27 -16.90 2.42
CA TYR A 127 -1.48 -16.40 3.05
C TYR A 127 -2.55 -16.04 2.00
N LYS A 128 -2.17 -15.29 0.97
CA LYS A 128 -3.09 -14.88 -0.10
C LYS A 128 -3.63 -16.06 -0.89
N MET A 129 -2.79 -17.03 -1.20
CA MET A 129 -3.21 -18.26 -1.87
C MET A 129 -4.19 -19.06 -1.01
N GLY A 130 -3.98 -19.11 0.28
CA GLY A 130 -4.90 -19.73 1.23
C GLY A 130 -6.27 -19.06 1.23
N GLU A 131 -6.34 -17.73 1.20
CA GLU A 131 -7.61 -16.98 1.10
C GLU A 131 -8.36 -17.32 -0.19
N ILE A 132 -7.69 -17.36 -1.32
CA ILE A 132 -8.29 -17.66 -2.62
C ILE A 132 -8.83 -19.08 -2.64
N ASN A 133 -8.06 -20.04 -2.15
CA ASN A 133 -8.47 -21.44 -2.08
C ASN A 133 -9.64 -21.64 -1.09
N GLY A 134 -9.61 -20.98 0.06
CA GLY A 134 -10.70 -21.01 1.05
C GLY A 134 -12.02 -20.47 0.49
N ARG A 135 -12.00 -19.43 -0.35
CA ARG A 135 -13.17 -18.90 -1.03
C ARG A 135 -13.82 -19.95 -1.95
N LYS A 136 -13.01 -20.71 -2.67
CA LYS A 136 -13.49 -21.79 -3.56
C LYS A 136 -14.15 -22.91 -2.76
N GLU A 137 -13.55 -23.31 -1.64
CA GLU A 137 -14.09 -24.35 -0.76
C GLU A 137 -15.44 -23.96 -0.14
N ASN A 138 -15.65 -22.67 0.11
CA ASN A 138 -16.89 -22.13 0.66
C ASN A 138 -17.98 -21.89 -0.41
N GLY A 139 -17.79 -22.35 -1.65
CA GLY A 139 -18.75 -22.22 -2.74
C GLY A 139 -18.91 -20.81 -3.28
N GLN A 140 -18.03 -19.92 -2.96
CA GLN A 140 -17.98 -18.58 -3.55
C GLN A 140 -17.33 -18.69 -4.93
N THR A 141 -18.15 -18.64 -5.95
CA THR A 141 -17.68 -18.54 -7.33
C THR A 141 -17.35 -17.10 -7.66
N ASP A 142 -16.25 -16.93 -8.33
CA ASP A 142 -15.80 -15.62 -8.83
C ASP A 142 -16.79 -15.03 -9.84
#